data_88c2ba49ca9f994c95724a71ebe0e103
#
_entry.id   88c2ba49ca9f994c95724a71ebe0e103
#
_cell.length_a   1.000
_cell.length_b   1.000
_cell.length_c   1.000
_cell.angle_alpha   90.00
_cell.angle_beta   90.00
_cell.angle_gamma   90.00
#
_symmetry.space_group_name_H-M   'P 1'
#
loop_
_entity.id
_entity.type
_entity.pdbx_description
1 polymer ?
#
loop_
_entity_poly.entity_id
_entity_poly.type
_entity_poly.pdbx_seq_one_letter_code
_entity_poly.pdbx_strand_id
1 'polypeptide(L)'
;MTDDIEDLQQTYPGAGTFKFGDSAELCQRLIKLVRQGKKRATCGAASEFADEPEAMPVVGRCDIAANWDGTPALVIKTVKVEEVRFCDVTEEMALAEGENDTLLGWRKDHKAFFKRNGGYDPEMLLIFEYFTLVEDLHGRALEATT
;
A
#
# COMPACT_ATOMS: atom_id res chain seq x y z
N MET A 1 25.82 1.14 22.59
CA MET A 1 25.45 2.29 21.73
C MET A 1 24.20 1.99 20.95
N THR A 2 23.33 2.94 20.86
CA THR A 2 22.07 2.80 20.15
C THR A 2 22.04 3.60 18.85
N ASP A 3 23.20 4.04 18.41
CA ASP A 3 23.32 4.94 17.27
C ASP A 3 22.90 4.29 15.95
N ASP A 4 22.86 2.96 15.93
CA ASP A 4 22.45 2.21 14.74
C ASP A 4 20.93 2.04 14.64
N ILE A 5 20.19 2.46 15.67
CA ILE A 5 18.74 2.33 15.70
C ILE A 5 18.13 3.66 15.27
N GLU A 6 17.39 3.61 14.17
CA GLU A 6 16.71 4.79 13.66
C GLU A 6 15.29 4.88 14.21
N ASP A 7 14.90 6.07 14.64
CA ASP A 7 13.51 6.37 14.97
C ASP A 7 12.83 6.91 13.71
N LEU A 8 11.97 6.12 13.12
CA LEU A 8 11.30 6.47 11.87
C LEU A 8 10.36 7.67 12.02
N GLN A 9 9.80 7.91 13.22
CA GLN A 9 8.94 9.07 13.43
C GLN A 9 9.74 10.38 13.44
N GLN A 10 11.02 10.33 13.79
CA GLN A 10 11.89 11.50 13.70
C GLN A 10 12.29 11.76 12.24
N THR A 11 12.57 10.71 11.49
CA THR A 11 12.97 10.83 10.09
C THR A 11 11.78 11.14 9.19
N TYR A 12 10.62 10.55 9.48
CA TYR A 12 9.38 10.73 8.71
C TYR A 12 8.25 11.15 9.63
N PRO A 13 8.22 12.41 10.07
CA PRO A 13 7.19 12.89 11.00
C PRO A 13 5.79 12.71 10.43
N GLY A 14 4.89 12.17 11.23
CA GLY A 14 3.51 11.95 10.82
C GLY A 14 3.27 10.71 9.99
N ALA A 15 4.30 9.88 9.74
CA ALA A 15 4.15 8.66 8.98
C ALA A 15 3.22 7.67 9.69
N GLY A 16 2.24 7.13 8.93
CA GLY A 16 1.45 6.01 9.38
C GLY A 16 2.13 4.70 9.04
N THR A 17 1.63 3.60 9.60
CA THR A 17 2.13 2.26 9.31
C THR A 17 0.98 1.42 8.76
N PHE A 18 1.24 0.66 7.71
CA PHE A 18 0.24 -0.20 7.09
C PHE A 18 0.88 -1.47 6.55
N LYS A 19 0.04 -2.45 6.20
CA LYS A 19 0.49 -3.69 5.55
C LYS A 19 -0.20 -3.85 4.21
N PHE A 20 0.56 -4.30 3.21
CA PHE A 20 -0.04 -4.68 1.93
C PHE A 20 -0.70 -6.06 2.05
N GLY A 21 -1.85 -6.23 1.41
CA GLY A 21 -2.49 -7.52 1.30
C GLY A 21 -3.20 -7.99 2.58
N ASP A 22 -3.74 -9.19 2.52
CA ASP A 22 -4.54 -9.78 3.61
C ASP A 22 -3.96 -11.10 4.13
N SER A 23 -2.73 -11.42 3.76
CA SER A 23 -2.01 -12.60 4.25
C SER A 23 -0.51 -12.35 4.24
N ALA A 24 0.24 -13.16 4.99
CA ALA A 24 1.69 -13.05 5.05
C ALA A 24 2.32 -13.25 3.66
N GLU A 25 1.85 -14.24 2.91
CA GLU A 25 2.37 -14.52 1.57
C GLU A 25 2.13 -13.36 0.60
N LEU A 26 0.91 -12.84 0.58
CA LEU A 26 0.57 -11.72 -0.28
C LEU A 26 1.34 -10.46 0.12
N CYS A 27 1.43 -10.18 1.42
CA CYS A 27 2.19 -9.03 1.93
C CYS A 27 3.63 -9.06 1.44
N GLN A 28 4.32 -10.20 1.58
CA GLN A 28 5.72 -10.32 1.16
C GLN A 28 5.87 -10.20 -0.36
N ARG A 29 4.92 -10.76 -1.11
CA ARG A 29 4.93 -10.62 -2.57
C ARG A 29 4.80 -9.16 -3.00
N LEU A 30 3.88 -8.42 -2.39
CA LEU A 30 3.65 -7.02 -2.73
C LEU A 30 4.83 -6.13 -2.34
N ILE A 31 5.42 -6.36 -1.17
CA ILE A 31 6.64 -5.66 -0.76
C ILE A 31 7.76 -5.88 -1.77
N LYS A 32 7.93 -7.11 -2.23
CA LYS A 32 8.94 -7.44 -3.25
C LYS A 32 8.70 -6.67 -4.54
N LEU A 33 7.44 -6.58 -4.98
CA LEU A 33 7.09 -5.84 -6.20
C LEU A 33 7.40 -4.35 -6.05
N VAL A 34 7.19 -3.77 -4.89
CA VAL A 34 7.58 -2.38 -4.62
C VAL A 34 9.10 -2.23 -4.71
N ARG A 35 9.85 -3.13 -4.08
CA ARG A 35 11.33 -3.10 -4.14
C ARG A 35 11.86 -3.17 -5.56
N GLN A 36 11.18 -3.94 -6.41
CA GLN A 36 11.57 -4.10 -7.83
C GLN A 36 11.13 -2.93 -8.70
N GLY A 37 10.39 -1.97 -8.16
CA GLY A 37 9.86 -0.84 -8.92
C GLY A 37 8.65 -1.19 -9.79
N LYS A 38 8.10 -2.39 -9.66
CA LYS A 38 6.95 -2.84 -10.45
C LYS A 38 5.62 -2.36 -9.88
N LYS A 39 5.50 -2.30 -8.54
CA LYS A 39 4.31 -1.81 -7.88
C LYS A 39 4.50 -0.35 -7.49
N ARG A 40 3.72 0.54 -8.11
CA ARG A 40 3.77 1.99 -7.89
C ARG A 40 2.42 2.56 -7.51
N ALA A 41 1.45 1.71 -7.30
CA ALA A 41 0.10 2.11 -6.87
C ALA A 41 -0.52 1.01 -6.02
N THR A 42 -1.46 1.41 -5.20
CA THR A 42 -2.29 0.49 -4.41
C THR A 42 -3.67 1.10 -4.27
N CYS A 43 -4.68 0.28 -4.00
CA CYS A 43 -6.03 0.77 -3.80
C CYS A 43 -6.68 0.09 -2.61
N GLY A 44 -7.67 0.76 -2.04
CA GLY A 44 -8.53 0.22 -1.00
C GLY A 44 -9.95 0.70 -1.19
N ALA A 45 -10.89 0.03 -0.54
CA ALA A 45 -12.29 0.44 -0.59
C ALA A 45 -12.47 1.77 0.14
N ALA A 46 -13.17 2.71 -0.48
CA ALA A 46 -13.43 4.01 0.14
C ALA A 46 -14.13 3.89 1.49
N SER A 47 -14.98 2.88 1.64
CA SER A 47 -15.70 2.62 2.90
C SER A 47 -14.75 2.32 4.06
N GLU A 48 -13.61 1.68 3.81
CA GLU A 48 -12.62 1.40 4.87
C GLU A 48 -12.01 2.69 5.39
N PHE A 49 -11.74 3.64 4.51
CA PHE A 49 -11.17 4.93 4.90
C PHE A 49 -12.20 5.83 5.61
N ALA A 50 -13.48 5.60 5.35
CA ALA A 50 -14.54 6.29 6.10
C ALA A 50 -14.53 5.86 7.57
N ASP A 51 -14.23 4.59 7.84
CA ASP A 51 -14.14 4.05 9.20
C ASP A 51 -12.80 4.40 9.89
N GLU A 52 -11.74 4.56 9.11
CA GLU A 52 -10.41 4.91 9.59
C GLU A 52 -9.84 6.10 8.81
N PRO A 53 -10.32 7.33 9.07
CA PRO A 53 -9.90 8.51 8.29
C PRO A 53 -8.40 8.78 8.31
N GLU A 54 -7.72 8.42 9.38
CA GLU A 54 -6.27 8.61 9.50
C GLU A 54 -5.47 7.72 8.53
N ALA A 55 -6.08 6.64 8.04
CA ALA A 55 -5.44 5.75 7.05
C ALA A 55 -5.54 6.30 5.63
N MET A 56 -6.37 7.32 5.40
CA MET A 56 -6.54 7.92 4.08
C MET A 56 -5.20 8.47 3.57
N PRO A 57 -4.77 8.08 2.35
CA PRO A 57 -3.51 8.60 1.83
C PRO A 57 -3.55 10.11 1.63
N VAL A 58 -2.41 10.76 1.86
CA VAL A 58 -2.26 12.21 1.72
C VAL A 58 -1.08 12.48 0.81
N VAL A 59 -1.30 13.22 -0.26
CA VAL A 59 -0.23 13.60 -1.20
C VAL A 59 0.90 14.31 -0.44
N GLY A 60 2.12 13.84 -0.65
CA GLY A 60 3.31 14.38 0.00
C GLY A 60 3.68 13.71 1.32
N ARG A 61 2.80 12.90 1.89
CA ARG A 61 3.10 12.21 3.14
C ARG A 61 3.89 10.93 2.86
N CYS A 62 4.89 10.68 3.71
CA CYS A 62 5.58 9.40 3.74
C CYS A 62 4.88 8.47 4.72
N ASP A 63 4.71 7.22 4.34
CA ASP A 63 4.14 6.18 5.19
C ASP A 63 5.03 4.94 5.18
N ILE A 64 4.92 4.14 6.22
CA ILE A 64 5.76 2.96 6.42
C ILE A 64 4.96 1.71 6.06
N ALA A 65 5.43 0.97 5.07
CA ALA A 65 4.88 -0.35 4.76
C ALA A 65 5.60 -1.37 5.63
N ALA A 66 4.84 -2.13 6.40
CA ALA A 66 5.38 -3.10 7.34
C ALA A 66 5.39 -4.50 6.75
N ASN A 67 6.32 -5.32 7.21
CA ASN A 67 6.27 -6.75 7.03
C ASN A 67 5.04 -7.30 7.76
N TRP A 68 4.67 -8.54 7.47
CA TRP A 68 3.49 -9.14 8.09
C TRP A 68 3.61 -9.22 9.62
N ASP A 69 4.83 -9.37 10.15
CA ASP A 69 5.09 -9.38 11.58
C ASP A 69 5.06 -7.99 12.23
N GLY A 70 4.82 -6.95 11.46
CA GLY A 70 4.74 -5.59 11.96
C GLY A 70 6.04 -4.79 11.90
N THR A 71 7.16 -5.44 11.56
CA THR A 71 8.44 -4.71 11.46
C THR A 71 8.47 -3.84 10.20
N PRO A 72 9.08 -2.66 10.26
CA PRO A 72 9.15 -1.77 9.08
C PRO A 72 9.92 -2.40 7.92
N ALA A 73 9.38 -2.29 6.71
CA ALA A 73 9.99 -2.83 5.50
C ALA A 73 10.39 -1.75 4.50
N LEU A 74 9.50 -0.81 4.24
CA LEU A 74 9.69 0.21 3.22
C LEU A 74 9.13 1.55 3.68
N VAL A 75 9.65 2.64 3.13
CA VAL A 75 9.02 3.95 3.24
C VAL A 75 8.57 4.36 1.83
N ILE A 76 7.30 4.69 1.70
CA ILE A 76 6.73 5.18 0.45
C ILE A 76 6.21 6.60 0.63
N LYS A 77 6.18 7.37 -0.45
CA LYS A 77 5.63 8.73 -0.46
C LYS A 77 4.49 8.79 -1.46
N THR A 78 3.32 9.21 -1.00
CA THR A 78 2.15 9.36 -1.85
C THR A 78 2.34 10.56 -2.78
N VAL A 79 2.17 10.34 -4.08
CA VAL A 79 2.32 11.40 -5.09
C VAL A 79 1.01 11.77 -5.76
N LYS A 80 0.00 10.91 -5.73
CA LYS A 80 -1.31 11.16 -6.32
C LYS A 80 -2.36 10.29 -5.68
N VAL A 81 -3.56 10.82 -5.49
CA VAL A 81 -4.71 10.08 -4.97
C VAL A 81 -5.89 10.33 -5.90
N GLU A 82 -6.58 9.26 -6.30
CA GLU A 82 -7.79 9.31 -7.12
C GLU A 82 -8.89 8.47 -6.50
N GLU A 83 -10.12 8.94 -6.62
CA GLU A 83 -11.30 8.16 -6.32
C GLU A 83 -11.87 7.62 -7.63
N VAL A 84 -12.14 6.32 -7.69
CA VAL A 84 -12.59 5.66 -8.92
C VAL A 84 -13.50 4.49 -8.55
N ARG A 85 -14.53 4.23 -9.38
CA ARG A 85 -15.33 3.02 -9.23
C ARG A 85 -14.52 1.82 -9.69
N PHE A 86 -14.76 0.67 -9.09
CA PHE A 86 -14.09 -0.57 -9.49
C PHE A 86 -14.20 -0.79 -11.01
N CYS A 87 -15.41 -0.64 -11.57
CA CYS A 87 -15.66 -0.85 -13.00
C CYS A 87 -14.97 0.19 -13.89
N ASP A 88 -14.55 1.32 -13.35
CA ASP A 88 -13.92 2.40 -14.11
C ASP A 88 -12.39 2.37 -14.04
N VAL A 89 -11.80 1.42 -13.31
CA VAL A 89 -10.36 1.25 -13.26
C VAL A 89 -9.83 0.96 -14.66
N THR A 90 -8.86 1.75 -15.09
CA THR A 90 -8.26 1.62 -16.43
C THR A 90 -7.11 0.62 -16.42
N GLU A 91 -6.71 0.19 -17.61
CA GLU A 91 -5.55 -0.68 -17.75
C GLU A 91 -4.29 -0.03 -17.15
N GLU A 92 -4.10 1.28 -17.42
CA GLU A 92 -2.96 2.02 -16.87
C GLU A 92 -2.93 1.97 -15.35
N MET A 93 -4.07 2.19 -14.70
CA MET A 93 -4.19 2.11 -13.24
C MET A 93 -3.88 0.70 -12.75
N ALA A 94 -4.45 -0.31 -13.40
CA ALA A 94 -4.24 -1.71 -13.03
C ALA A 94 -2.77 -2.10 -13.13
N LEU A 95 -2.10 -1.70 -14.20
CA LEU A 95 -0.69 -2.04 -14.42
C LEU A 95 0.24 -1.29 -13.46
N ALA A 96 -0.15 -0.10 -13.00
CA ALA A 96 0.62 0.64 -12.01
C ALA A 96 0.68 -0.10 -10.66
N GLU A 97 -0.29 -0.94 -10.34
CA GLU A 97 -0.22 -1.77 -9.15
C GLU A 97 0.84 -2.88 -9.26
N GLY A 98 1.24 -3.24 -10.46
CA GLY A 98 2.37 -4.16 -10.70
C GLY A 98 2.10 -5.63 -10.38
N GLU A 99 0.89 -5.98 -10.00
CA GLU A 99 0.52 -7.34 -9.58
C GLU A 99 0.03 -8.22 -10.72
N ASN A 100 -0.45 -7.60 -11.78
CA ASN A 100 -1.06 -8.28 -12.92
C ASN A 100 -0.55 -7.71 -14.23
N ASP A 101 -0.57 -8.54 -15.27
CA ASP A 101 -0.14 -8.14 -16.61
C ASP A 101 -1.28 -7.56 -17.44
N THR A 102 -2.52 -7.71 -16.98
CA THR A 102 -3.71 -7.26 -17.72
C THR A 102 -4.75 -6.67 -16.77
N LEU A 103 -5.61 -5.80 -17.31
CA LEU A 103 -6.75 -5.29 -16.57
C LEU A 103 -7.70 -6.41 -16.16
N LEU A 104 -7.90 -7.40 -17.03
CA LEU A 104 -8.78 -8.53 -16.73
C LEU A 104 -8.27 -9.33 -15.53
N GLY A 105 -6.96 -9.61 -15.47
CA GLY A 105 -6.35 -10.28 -14.34
C GLY A 105 -6.47 -9.46 -13.06
N TRP A 106 -6.25 -8.13 -13.16
CA TRP A 106 -6.41 -7.22 -12.04
C TRP A 106 -7.85 -7.30 -11.48
N ARG A 107 -8.84 -7.22 -12.37
CA ARG A 107 -10.26 -7.28 -11.95
C ARG A 107 -10.60 -8.59 -11.26
N LYS A 108 -10.11 -9.70 -11.80
CA LYS A 108 -10.37 -11.02 -11.21
C LYS A 108 -9.81 -11.12 -9.81
N ASP A 109 -8.55 -10.75 -9.63
CA ASP A 109 -7.87 -10.89 -8.33
C ASP A 109 -8.43 -9.91 -7.30
N HIS A 110 -8.70 -8.67 -7.69
CA HIS A 110 -9.23 -7.67 -6.78
C HIS A 110 -10.69 -7.91 -6.42
N LYS A 111 -11.49 -8.44 -7.35
CA LYS A 111 -12.84 -8.88 -7.03
C LYS A 111 -12.83 -9.96 -5.95
N ALA A 112 -11.94 -10.94 -6.08
CA ALA A 112 -11.79 -11.99 -5.08
C ALA A 112 -11.32 -11.41 -3.74
N PHE A 113 -10.38 -10.47 -3.77
CA PHE A 113 -9.88 -9.79 -2.56
C PHE A 113 -11.01 -9.05 -1.85
N PHE A 114 -11.79 -8.24 -2.55
CA PHE A 114 -12.86 -7.48 -1.94
C PHE A 114 -13.98 -8.39 -1.41
N LYS A 115 -14.26 -9.49 -2.09
CA LYS A 115 -15.23 -10.48 -1.58
C LYS A 115 -14.81 -11.07 -0.24
N ARG A 116 -13.50 -11.28 -0.04
CA ARG A 116 -12.96 -11.78 1.24
C ARG A 116 -12.96 -10.72 2.32
N ASN A 117 -12.91 -9.44 1.95
CA ASN A 117 -12.58 -8.33 2.86
C ASN A 117 -13.67 -7.26 2.90
N GLY A 118 -14.91 -7.66 3.11
CA GLY A 118 -15.99 -6.71 3.35
C GLY A 118 -17.05 -6.62 2.27
N GLY A 119 -16.77 -7.11 1.09
CA GLY A 119 -17.77 -7.16 0.01
C GLY A 119 -17.29 -6.52 -1.27
N TYR A 120 -17.86 -6.97 -2.36
CA TYR A 120 -17.56 -6.50 -3.70
C TYR A 120 -18.83 -6.01 -4.38
N ASP A 121 -18.70 -4.89 -5.09
CA ASP A 121 -19.71 -4.37 -5.99
C ASP A 121 -18.97 -3.72 -7.18
N PRO A 122 -19.38 -3.94 -8.43
CA PRO A 122 -18.69 -3.34 -9.57
C PRO A 122 -18.71 -1.80 -9.56
N GLU A 123 -19.66 -1.20 -8.85
CA GLU A 123 -19.73 0.26 -8.73
C GLU A 123 -19.14 0.78 -7.42
N MET A 124 -18.52 -0.08 -6.61
CA MET A 124 -17.91 0.35 -5.36
C MET A 124 -16.80 1.36 -5.60
N LEU A 125 -16.71 2.36 -4.73
CA LEU A 125 -15.68 3.37 -4.82
C LEU A 125 -14.37 2.87 -4.22
N LEU A 126 -13.29 3.10 -4.93
CA LEU A 126 -11.94 2.80 -4.51
C LEU A 126 -11.14 4.08 -4.37
N ILE A 127 -10.26 4.10 -3.39
CA ILE A 127 -9.22 5.11 -3.28
C ILE A 127 -7.97 4.52 -3.89
N PHE A 128 -7.50 5.13 -4.97
CA PHE A 128 -6.30 4.71 -5.69
C PHE A 128 -5.17 5.65 -5.34
N GLU A 129 -4.09 5.08 -4.82
CA GLU A 129 -2.93 5.85 -4.36
C GLU A 129 -1.72 5.50 -5.23
N TYR A 130 -1.10 6.52 -5.82
CA TYR A 130 0.18 6.38 -6.51
C TYR A 130 1.29 6.84 -5.58
N PHE A 131 2.40 6.11 -5.55
CA PHE A 131 3.49 6.41 -4.64
C PHE A 131 4.85 6.15 -5.28
N THR A 132 5.89 6.67 -4.64
CA THR A 132 7.28 6.35 -4.96
C THR A 132 7.91 5.67 -3.76
N LEU A 133 8.87 4.78 -4.02
CA LEU A 133 9.67 4.18 -2.96
C LEU A 133 10.72 5.20 -2.53
N VAL A 134 10.65 5.61 -1.27
CA VAL A 134 11.61 6.56 -0.69
C VAL A 134 12.81 5.84 -0.14
N GLU A 135 12.57 4.73 0.56
CA GLU A 135 13.63 3.99 1.21
C GLU A 135 13.25 2.53 1.40
N ASP A 136 14.22 1.64 1.14
CA ASP A 136 14.10 0.23 1.45
C ASP A 136 14.83 0.01 2.79
N LEU A 137 14.08 -0.42 3.78
CA LEU A 137 14.58 -0.57 5.15
C LEU A 137 15.20 -1.94 5.41
N HIS A 138 15.31 -2.78 4.38
CA HIS A 138 15.87 -4.11 4.51
C HIS A 138 17.31 -4.06 5.06
N GLY A 139 17.55 -4.78 6.13
CA GLY A 139 18.88 -4.86 6.74
C GLY A 139 19.26 -3.68 7.64
N ARG A 140 18.39 -2.68 7.80
CA ARG A 140 18.68 -1.56 8.69
C ARG A 140 18.26 -1.89 10.13
N ALA A 141 19.02 -1.37 11.08
CA ALA A 141 18.65 -1.45 12.50
C ALA A 141 17.60 -0.37 12.77
N LEU A 142 16.41 -0.78 13.19
CA LEU A 142 15.28 0.11 13.40
C LEU A 142 14.67 -0.12 14.78
N GLU A 143 14.14 0.96 15.35
CA GLU A 143 13.30 0.86 16.53
C GLU A 143 11.97 0.21 16.13
N ALA A 144 11.47 -0.72 16.94
CA ALA A 144 10.21 -1.39 16.64
C ALA A 144 9.07 -0.38 16.63
N THR A 145 8.31 -0.38 15.51
CA THR A 145 7.14 0.47 15.34
C THR A 145 5.90 -0.37 15.59
N THR A 146 5.18 -0.08 16.59
CA THR A 146 3.96 -0.81 16.94
C THR A 146 2.74 0.07 16.77
#